data_8f523baf6a3e17ee564d0eb435a9972e
#
_entry.id   8f523baf6a3e17ee564d0eb435a9972e
#
_cell.length_a   1.000
_cell.length_b   1.000
_cell.length_c   1.000
_cell.angle_alpha   90.00
_cell.angle_beta   90.00
_cell.angle_gamma   90.00
#
_symmetry.space_group_name_H-M   'P 1'
#
loop_
_entity.id
_entity.type
_entity.pdbx_description
1 polymer ?
#
loop_
_entity_poly.entity_id
_entity_poly.type
_entity_poly.pdbx_seq_one_letter_code
_entity_poly.pdbx_strand_id
1 'polypeptide(L)'
;AVSGNKISINNYRNVYGGNGLGGSGSSGGAGLIGDDIIVDNYRSIYGGDDVGGTGGSGVTGSNITVHNSGGILGGNGVNGGDGINGSNLFITNDNMISGGYGIKQGGDAISGNQITLNNNGIVQGGYGPDGGCSVYGEDIHINNHGNLSGLYNSQKDAYNTSIIFS
;
A
#
# COMPACT_ATOMS: atom_id res chain seq x y z
N ALA A 1 -14.98 -4.60 0.01
CA ALA A 1 -13.98 -4.96 -0.99
C ALA A 1 -14.55 -4.86 -2.41
N VAL A 2 -13.73 -4.50 -3.36
CA VAL A 2 -14.08 -4.47 -4.78
C VAL A 2 -13.06 -5.32 -5.53
N SER A 3 -13.53 -6.18 -6.43
CA SER A 3 -12.68 -7.08 -7.23
C SER A 3 -13.13 -7.11 -8.69
N GLY A 4 -12.20 -7.11 -9.61
CA GLY A 4 -12.47 -7.21 -11.05
C GLY A 4 -11.36 -6.63 -11.91
N ASN A 5 -11.54 -6.65 -13.21
CA ASN A 5 -10.66 -6.01 -14.17
C ASN A 5 -11.32 -4.75 -14.75
N LYS A 6 -10.53 -3.75 -15.11
CA LYS A 6 -11.00 -2.44 -15.61
C LYS A 6 -11.92 -1.74 -14.61
N ILE A 7 -11.39 -1.52 -13.41
CA ILE A 7 -12.09 -0.87 -12.31
C ILE A 7 -11.86 0.64 -12.39
N SER A 8 -12.94 1.44 -12.35
CA SER A 8 -12.87 2.88 -12.16
C SER A 8 -13.74 3.26 -10.96
N ILE A 9 -13.14 3.88 -9.95
CA ILE A 9 -13.81 4.20 -8.68
C ILE A 9 -13.54 5.62 -8.27
N ASN A 10 -14.61 6.37 -7.95
CA ASN A 10 -14.59 7.58 -7.16
C ASN A 10 -15.02 7.22 -5.73
N ASN A 11 -14.06 7.09 -4.81
CA ASN A 11 -14.34 6.65 -3.44
C ASN A 11 -14.61 7.82 -2.49
N TYR A 12 -15.89 8.06 -2.19
CA TYR A 12 -16.33 9.07 -1.22
C TYR A 12 -16.69 8.47 0.15
N ARG A 13 -16.53 7.14 0.34
CA ARG A 13 -16.79 6.42 1.59
C ARG A 13 -15.69 5.41 1.86
N ASN A 14 -15.73 4.74 3.02
CA ASN A 14 -14.73 3.74 3.34
C ASN A 14 -14.97 2.44 2.54
N VAL A 15 -13.89 1.88 2.03
CA VAL A 15 -13.82 0.53 1.45
C VAL A 15 -12.99 -0.34 2.39
N TYR A 16 -13.49 -1.53 2.71
CA TYR A 16 -12.81 -2.47 3.60
C TYR A 16 -12.57 -3.80 2.90
N GLY A 17 -11.38 -4.32 3.00
CA GLY A 17 -11.09 -5.73 2.77
C GLY A 17 -11.74 -6.61 3.83
N GLY A 18 -12.03 -7.85 3.52
CA GLY A 18 -12.54 -8.81 4.49
C GLY A 18 -11.43 -9.26 5.44
N ASN A 19 -11.72 -9.38 6.74
CA ASN A 19 -10.75 -9.89 7.69
C ASN A 19 -10.49 -11.38 7.49
N GLY A 20 -9.27 -11.81 7.75
CA GLY A 20 -8.88 -13.21 7.77
C GLY A 20 -9.40 -13.93 9.03
N LEU A 21 -9.42 -15.25 8.99
CA LEU A 21 -9.97 -16.08 10.08
C LEU A 21 -8.96 -16.39 11.19
N GLY A 22 -7.75 -15.86 11.11
CA GLY A 22 -6.75 -16.00 12.18
C GLY A 22 -5.98 -17.32 12.23
N GLY A 23 -6.03 -18.13 11.18
CA GLY A 23 -5.22 -19.36 11.08
C GLY A 23 -3.81 -19.08 10.54
N SER A 24 -2.85 -19.97 10.87
CA SER A 24 -1.52 -19.91 10.26
C SER A 24 -1.62 -20.01 8.73
N GLY A 25 -1.05 -19.03 8.01
CA GLY A 25 -1.11 -18.94 6.56
C GLY A 25 -2.40 -18.33 5.99
N SER A 26 -3.32 -17.85 6.84
CA SER A 26 -4.47 -17.04 6.41
C SER A 26 -4.02 -15.63 5.99
N SER A 27 -4.92 -14.91 5.31
CA SER A 27 -4.69 -13.53 4.89
C SER A 27 -5.98 -12.71 4.98
N GLY A 28 -5.84 -11.45 5.37
CA GLY A 28 -6.89 -10.46 5.16
C GLY A 28 -7.10 -10.19 3.67
N GLY A 29 -8.32 -9.86 3.29
CA GLY A 29 -8.65 -9.51 1.92
C GLY A 29 -8.18 -8.10 1.55
N ALA A 30 -7.88 -7.85 0.28
CA ALA A 30 -7.62 -6.49 -0.18
C ALA A 30 -8.90 -5.62 -0.20
N GLY A 31 -8.71 -4.31 -0.02
CA GLY A 31 -9.80 -3.34 -0.21
C GLY A 31 -10.24 -3.29 -1.67
N LEU A 32 -9.29 -3.10 -2.58
CA LEU A 32 -9.45 -3.19 -4.03
C LEU A 32 -8.46 -4.20 -4.60
N ILE A 33 -8.93 -5.05 -5.53
CA ILE A 33 -8.10 -6.03 -6.21
C ILE A 33 -8.48 -6.18 -7.66
N GLY A 34 -7.49 -6.14 -8.56
CA GLY A 34 -7.71 -6.39 -10.00
C GLY A 34 -6.63 -5.78 -10.88
N ASP A 35 -6.91 -5.78 -12.18
CA ASP A 35 -6.04 -5.17 -13.19
C ASP A 35 -6.73 -3.95 -13.81
N ASP A 36 -5.93 -3.03 -14.39
CA ASP A 36 -6.42 -1.79 -15.00
C ASP A 36 -7.33 -0.99 -14.04
N ILE A 37 -6.79 -0.64 -12.87
CA ILE A 37 -7.53 0.06 -11.81
C ILE A 37 -7.26 1.56 -11.88
N ILE A 38 -8.33 2.37 -11.87
CA ILE A 38 -8.27 3.82 -11.70
C ILE A 38 -9.05 4.18 -10.43
N VAL A 39 -8.39 4.86 -9.50
CA VAL A 39 -8.98 5.25 -8.21
C VAL A 39 -8.80 6.73 -7.94
N ASP A 40 -9.91 7.44 -7.78
CA ASP A 40 -9.95 8.75 -7.15
C ASP A 40 -10.44 8.57 -5.70
N ASN A 41 -9.51 8.57 -4.74
CA ASN A 41 -9.80 8.26 -3.35
C ASN A 41 -9.91 9.52 -2.49
N TYR A 42 -11.12 9.81 -2.00
CA TYR A 42 -11.42 10.94 -1.11
C TYR A 42 -11.68 10.53 0.36
N ARG A 43 -11.72 9.23 0.63
CA ARG A 43 -11.92 8.65 1.96
C ARG A 43 -10.90 7.53 2.20
N SER A 44 -11.25 6.49 2.93
CA SER A 44 -10.27 5.46 3.26
C SER A 44 -10.55 4.14 2.55
N ILE A 45 -9.47 3.53 2.10
CA ILE A 45 -9.43 2.16 1.58
C ILE A 45 -8.54 1.37 2.53
N TYR A 46 -9.08 0.30 3.10
CA TYR A 46 -8.41 -0.55 4.07
C TYR A 46 -8.26 -1.97 3.53
N GLY A 47 -7.10 -2.54 3.69
CA GLY A 47 -6.94 -3.99 3.69
C GLY A 47 -7.59 -4.60 4.93
N GLY A 48 -8.00 -5.84 4.86
CA GLY A 48 -8.55 -6.58 6.00
C GLY A 48 -7.46 -7.03 6.96
N ASP A 49 -7.76 -7.08 8.25
CA ASP A 49 -6.84 -7.58 9.27
C ASP A 49 -6.82 -9.11 9.31
N ASP A 50 -5.70 -9.70 9.76
CA ASP A 50 -5.61 -11.12 10.09
C ASP A 50 -4.67 -11.36 11.27
N VAL A 51 -5.23 -11.66 12.42
CA VAL A 51 -4.48 -11.83 13.68
C VAL A 51 -3.51 -13.03 13.69
N GLY A 52 -3.72 -14.02 12.82
CA GLY A 52 -2.88 -15.23 12.73
C GLY A 52 -2.03 -15.33 11.46
N GLY A 53 -2.19 -14.41 10.54
CA GLY A 53 -1.56 -14.43 9.22
C GLY A 53 -1.11 -13.07 8.72
N THR A 54 -1.31 -12.80 7.45
CA THR A 54 -0.88 -11.55 6.81
C THR A 54 -2.07 -10.61 6.61
N GLY A 55 -1.95 -9.35 6.99
CA GLY A 55 -2.95 -8.32 6.66
C GLY A 55 -3.11 -8.17 5.15
N GLY A 56 -4.32 -7.83 4.70
CA GLY A 56 -4.59 -7.57 3.29
C GLY A 56 -4.04 -6.22 2.84
N SER A 57 -3.77 -6.05 1.56
CA SER A 57 -3.38 -4.76 1.00
C SER A 57 -4.59 -3.82 0.87
N GLY A 58 -4.36 -2.51 0.96
CA GLY A 58 -5.40 -1.53 0.63
C GLY A 58 -5.82 -1.66 -0.84
N VAL A 59 -4.87 -1.58 -1.76
CA VAL A 59 -5.07 -1.76 -3.20
C VAL A 59 -4.03 -2.75 -3.74
N THR A 60 -4.43 -3.69 -4.58
CA THR A 60 -3.49 -4.64 -5.19
C THR A 60 -3.86 -5.00 -6.63
N GLY A 61 -2.85 -5.16 -7.49
CA GLY A 61 -3.03 -5.58 -8.88
C GLY A 61 -1.96 -5.06 -9.85
N SER A 62 -2.34 -4.89 -11.10
CA SER A 62 -1.46 -4.35 -12.15
C SER A 62 -2.11 -3.18 -12.88
N ASN A 63 -1.29 -2.32 -13.50
CA ASN A 63 -1.75 -1.11 -14.20
C ASN A 63 -2.65 -0.24 -13.30
N ILE A 64 -2.12 0.19 -12.18
CA ILE A 64 -2.90 0.92 -11.17
C ILE A 64 -2.60 2.41 -11.25
N THR A 65 -3.63 3.22 -11.42
CA THR A 65 -3.57 4.68 -11.32
C THR A 65 -4.34 5.12 -10.08
N VAL A 66 -3.68 5.86 -9.19
CA VAL A 66 -4.27 6.35 -7.93
C VAL A 66 -4.10 7.85 -7.80
N HIS A 67 -5.19 8.56 -7.54
CA HIS A 67 -5.21 9.91 -6.98
C HIS A 67 -5.74 9.81 -5.55
N ASN A 68 -4.87 9.96 -4.56
CA ASN A 68 -5.22 9.77 -3.16
C ASN A 68 -5.28 11.09 -2.39
N SER A 69 -6.49 11.55 -2.11
CA SER A 69 -6.78 12.65 -1.18
C SER A 69 -7.33 12.17 0.17
N GLY A 70 -7.43 10.84 0.35
CA GLY A 70 -7.86 10.16 1.57
C GLY A 70 -6.77 9.25 2.15
N GLY A 71 -7.16 8.18 2.83
CA GLY A 71 -6.24 7.18 3.35
C GLY A 71 -6.24 5.91 2.50
N ILE A 72 -5.07 5.31 2.26
CA ILE A 72 -4.93 3.95 1.75
C ILE A 72 -4.05 3.18 2.73
N LEU A 73 -4.62 2.17 3.38
CA LEU A 73 -3.98 1.49 4.51
C LEU A 73 -3.98 -0.02 4.31
N GLY A 74 -2.85 -0.64 4.55
CA GLY A 74 -2.75 -2.08 4.69
C GLY A 74 -3.39 -2.57 5.99
N GLY A 75 -3.90 -3.79 6.00
CA GLY A 75 -4.44 -4.46 7.18
C GLY A 75 -3.34 -4.92 8.14
N ASN A 76 -3.70 -5.08 9.40
CA ASN A 76 -2.78 -5.58 10.44
C ASN A 76 -2.72 -7.10 10.46
N GLY A 77 -1.60 -7.65 10.95
CA GLY A 77 -1.43 -9.10 11.01
C GLY A 77 -0.21 -9.55 11.79
N VAL A 78 0.17 -10.81 11.63
CA VAL A 78 1.51 -11.29 11.99
C VAL A 78 2.54 -10.60 11.10
N ASN A 79 2.22 -10.51 9.79
CA ASN A 79 2.84 -9.58 8.87
C ASN A 79 1.79 -8.54 8.45
N GLY A 80 2.12 -7.27 8.49
CA GLY A 80 1.24 -6.21 8.01
C GLY A 80 1.04 -6.31 6.50
N GLY A 81 -0.14 -5.94 6.00
CA GLY A 81 -0.42 -5.80 4.58
C GLY A 81 0.13 -4.47 4.03
N ASP A 82 0.35 -4.42 2.74
CA ASP A 82 0.83 -3.19 2.08
C ASP A 82 -0.31 -2.18 1.90
N GLY A 83 0.02 -0.90 1.85
CA GLY A 83 -0.95 0.11 1.43
C GLY A 83 -1.37 -0.12 -0.02
N ILE A 84 -0.41 -0.10 -0.94
CA ILE A 84 -0.58 -0.42 -2.36
C ILE A 84 0.47 -1.45 -2.75
N ASN A 85 0.04 -2.54 -3.40
CA ASN A 85 0.92 -3.59 -3.89
C ASN A 85 0.63 -3.91 -5.35
N GLY A 86 1.67 -3.93 -6.21
CA GLY A 86 1.43 -4.31 -7.59
C GLY A 86 2.53 -3.97 -8.58
N SER A 87 2.16 -3.89 -9.84
CA SER A 87 3.06 -3.53 -10.93
C SER A 87 2.47 -2.42 -11.80
N ASN A 88 3.36 -1.63 -12.41
CA ASN A 88 2.99 -0.50 -13.24
C ASN A 88 2.05 0.47 -12.49
N LEU A 89 2.62 1.08 -11.44
CA LEU A 89 1.90 1.94 -10.50
C LEU A 89 2.13 3.42 -10.84
N PHE A 90 1.06 4.18 -11.04
CA PHE A 90 1.05 5.63 -11.17
C PHE A 90 0.27 6.24 -10.01
N ILE A 91 0.97 6.87 -9.09
CA ILE A 91 0.39 7.31 -7.82
C ILE A 91 0.62 8.81 -7.63
N THR A 92 -0.46 9.55 -7.39
CA THR A 92 -0.43 10.90 -6.82
C THR A 92 -1.04 10.84 -5.43
N ASN A 93 -0.24 11.19 -4.41
CA ASN A 93 -0.65 11.15 -3.02
C ASN A 93 -0.65 12.53 -2.39
N ASP A 94 -1.83 13.02 -2.04
CA ASP A 94 -2.03 14.30 -1.36
C ASP A 94 -2.36 14.13 0.14
N ASN A 95 -2.53 12.87 0.61
CA ASN A 95 -2.83 12.60 2.01
C ASN A 95 -1.99 11.41 2.53
N MET A 96 -2.56 10.25 2.81
CA MET A 96 -1.84 9.18 3.50
C MET A 96 -1.89 7.84 2.76
N ILE A 97 -0.73 7.22 2.57
CA ILE A 97 -0.60 5.81 2.21
C ILE A 97 0.26 5.15 3.29
N SER A 98 -0.24 4.06 3.88
CA SER A 98 0.46 3.38 4.98
C SER A 98 0.39 1.87 4.86
N GLY A 99 1.51 1.21 5.16
CA GLY A 99 1.50 -0.21 5.46
C GLY A 99 0.81 -0.53 6.79
N GLY A 100 0.33 -1.75 6.95
CA GLY A 100 -0.29 -2.26 8.17
C GLY A 100 0.71 -2.60 9.26
N TYR A 101 0.25 -2.63 10.51
CA TYR A 101 1.04 -3.11 11.63
C TYR A 101 1.26 -4.63 11.53
N GLY A 102 2.48 -5.08 11.85
CA GLY A 102 2.82 -6.49 11.94
C GLY A 102 3.48 -6.87 13.25
N ILE A 103 3.09 -8.03 13.82
CA ILE A 103 3.72 -8.57 15.03
C ILE A 103 5.17 -8.97 14.74
N LYS A 104 5.46 -9.41 13.52
CA LYS A 104 6.80 -9.75 13.03
C LYS A 104 7.33 -8.70 12.07
N GLN A 105 6.56 -8.36 11.05
CA GLN A 105 6.98 -7.45 9.99
C GLN A 105 5.85 -6.47 9.66
N GLY A 106 6.15 -5.17 9.66
CA GLY A 106 5.23 -4.14 9.12
C GLY A 106 5.09 -4.27 7.60
N GLY A 107 3.92 -3.95 7.06
CA GLY A 107 3.70 -3.87 5.61
C GLY A 107 4.38 -2.66 4.98
N ASP A 108 4.70 -2.72 3.71
CA ASP A 108 5.21 -1.57 2.98
C ASP A 108 4.05 -0.60 2.66
N ALA A 109 4.31 0.72 2.59
CA ALA A 109 3.24 1.62 2.16
C ALA A 109 2.95 1.42 0.67
N ILE A 110 4.00 1.35 -0.16
CA ILE A 110 3.91 1.04 -1.58
C ILE A 110 4.95 -0.04 -1.89
N SER A 111 4.52 -1.14 -2.48
CA SER A 111 5.37 -2.26 -2.86
C SER A 111 5.11 -2.68 -4.29
N GLY A 112 6.17 -2.89 -5.10
CA GLY A 112 5.98 -3.38 -6.47
C GLY A 112 7.08 -3.03 -7.45
N ASN A 113 6.75 -3.13 -8.74
CA ASN A 113 7.67 -2.83 -9.82
C ASN A 113 7.11 -1.73 -10.72
N GLN A 114 7.99 -0.92 -11.33
CA GLN A 114 7.62 0.20 -12.19
C GLN A 114 6.69 1.19 -11.45
N ILE A 115 7.24 1.82 -10.43
CA ILE A 115 6.51 2.74 -9.56
C ILE A 115 6.83 4.18 -9.96
N THR A 116 5.81 4.97 -10.28
CA THR A 116 5.87 6.41 -10.40
C THR A 116 5.03 7.04 -9.29
N LEU A 117 5.68 7.75 -8.38
CA LEU A 117 5.04 8.38 -7.22
C LEU A 117 5.26 9.89 -7.25
N ASN A 118 4.16 10.66 -7.26
CA ASN A 118 4.14 12.07 -6.91
C ASN A 118 3.54 12.21 -5.51
N ASN A 119 4.37 12.55 -4.51
CA ASN A 119 3.94 12.60 -3.10
C ASN A 119 3.94 14.02 -2.56
N ASN A 120 2.77 14.53 -2.19
CA ASN A 120 2.57 15.77 -1.44
C ASN A 120 2.13 15.50 0.01
N GLY A 121 1.78 14.25 0.33
CA GLY A 121 1.27 13.81 1.62
C GLY A 121 2.27 12.97 2.41
N ILE A 122 1.77 11.93 3.03
CA ILE A 122 2.54 10.99 3.87
C ILE A 122 2.51 9.61 3.22
N VAL A 123 3.69 9.01 3.03
CA VAL A 123 3.87 7.62 2.64
C VAL A 123 4.71 6.94 3.71
N GLN A 124 4.08 6.05 4.48
CA GLN A 124 4.67 5.49 5.69
C GLN A 124 4.59 3.95 5.71
N GLY A 125 5.73 3.30 5.88
CA GLY A 125 5.77 1.86 6.16
C GLY A 125 5.10 1.51 7.49
N GLY A 126 4.54 0.32 7.57
CA GLY A 126 3.88 -0.19 8.78
C GLY A 126 4.87 -0.48 9.90
N TYR A 127 4.40 -0.43 11.14
CA TYR A 127 5.19 -0.75 12.31
C TYR A 127 5.29 -2.25 12.54
N GLY A 128 6.44 -2.68 13.06
CA GLY A 128 6.74 -4.06 13.45
C GLY A 128 8.20 -4.16 13.90
N PRO A 129 8.63 -5.29 14.52
CA PRO A 129 10.06 -5.53 14.78
C PRO A 129 10.92 -5.39 13.54
N ASP A 130 10.44 -5.93 12.41
CA ASP A 130 10.93 -5.63 11.07
C ASP A 130 9.93 -4.65 10.43
N GLY A 131 10.27 -3.35 10.45
CA GLY A 131 9.39 -2.31 9.91
C GLY A 131 9.22 -2.41 8.40
N GLY A 132 8.10 -1.90 7.89
CA GLY A 132 7.85 -1.74 6.46
C GLY A 132 8.57 -0.54 5.86
N CYS A 133 8.81 -0.57 4.56
CA CYS A 133 9.35 0.55 3.79
C CYS A 133 8.24 1.54 3.43
N SER A 134 8.62 2.81 3.19
CA SER A 134 7.70 3.74 2.53
C SER A 134 7.45 3.34 1.07
N VAL A 135 8.51 3.02 0.32
CA VAL A 135 8.42 2.49 -1.03
C VAL A 135 9.44 1.36 -1.18
N TYR A 136 9.01 0.22 -1.69
CA TYR A 136 9.84 -0.95 -1.94
C TYR A 136 9.60 -1.51 -3.33
N GLY A 137 10.68 -1.82 -4.07
CA GLY A 137 10.53 -2.44 -5.39
C GLY A 137 11.64 -2.12 -6.38
N GLU A 138 11.34 -2.28 -7.66
CA GLU A 138 12.24 -2.02 -8.79
C GLU A 138 11.67 -0.94 -9.71
N ASP A 139 12.53 -0.25 -10.47
CA ASP A 139 12.16 0.82 -11.39
C ASP A 139 11.29 1.91 -10.72
N ILE A 140 11.84 2.53 -9.68
CA ILE A 140 11.13 3.48 -8.84
C ILE A 140 11.49 4.91 -9.23
N HIS A 141 10.48 5.70 -9.60
CA HIS A 141 10.54 7.13 -9.81
C HIS A 141 9.72 7.86 -8.75
N ILE A 142 10.36 8.71 -7.92
CA ILE A 142 9.67 9.46 -6.87
C ILE A 142 9.93 10.96 -7.04
N ASN A 143 8.85 11.74 -7.14
CA ASN A 143 8.83 13.18 -6.95
C ASN A 143 8.18 13.47 -5.59
N ASN A 144 8.98 13.92 -4.61
CA ASN A 144 8.53 14.03 -3.22
C ASN A 144 8.57 15.46 -2.70
N HIS A 145 7.39 16.00 -2.38
CA HIS A 145 7.19 17.26 -1.67
C HIS A 145 6.59 17.05 -0.26
N GLY A 146 6.27 15.79 0.07
CA GLY A 146 5.68 15.39 1.36
C GLY A 146 6.65 14.63 2.25
N ASN A 147 6.13 13.69 3.00
CA ASN A 147 6.90 12.84 3.92
C ASN A 147 6.96 11.40 3.42
N LEU A 148 8.18 10.87 3.32
CA LEU A 148 8.46 9.45 3.12
C LEU A 148 9.08 8.93 4.43
N SER A 149 8.40 8.05 5.13
CA SER A 149 8.88 7.43 6.36
C SER A 149 8.71 5.92 6.32
N GLY A 150 9.81 5.20 6.45
CA GLY A 150 9.84 3.76 6.63
C GLY A 150 10.69 3.44 7.84
N LEU A 151 10.35 2.37 8.56
CA LEU A 151 11.27 1.84 9.54
C LEU A 151 12.37 1.11 8.73
N TYR A 152 13.61 1.51 8.99
CA TYR A 152 14.78 0.95 8.33
C TYR A 152 14.86 -0.55 8.60
N ASN A 153 14.75 -1.35 7.54
CA ASN A 153 15.14 -2.74 7.59
C ASN A 153 16.42 -2.92 6.79
N SER A 154 17.49 -3.32 7.45
CA SER A 154 18.83 -3.50 6.86
C SER A 154 18.92 -4.57 5.76
N GLN A 155 17.84 -5.25 5.44
CA GLN A 155 17.76 -6.30 4.42
C GLN A 155 16.93 -5.96 3.18
N LYS A 156 16.24 -4.80 3.19
CA LYS A 156 15.46 -4.33 2.05
C LYS A 156 16.11 -3.10 1.43
N ASP A 157 17.15 -3.29 0.64
CA ASP A 157 17.72 -2.22 -0.17
C ASP A 157 16.85 -2.03 -1.42
N ALA A 158 16.38 -0.81 -1.63
CA ALA A 158 15.70 -0.45 -2.89
C ALA A 158 16.72 -0.46 -4.04
N TYR A 159 16.59 -1.40 -4.94
CA TYR A 159 17.38 -1.44 -6.18
C TYR A 159 16.77 -0.50 -7.23
N ASN A 160 17.60 0.30 -7.89
CA ASN A 160 17.21 1.24 -8.95
C ASN A 160 16.20 2.33 -8.54
N THR A 161 16.52 3.13 -7.54
CA THR A 161 15.66 4.22 -7.09
C THR A 161 16.18 5.57 -7.58
N SER A 162 15.39 6.32 -8.36
CA SER A 162 15.59 7.74 -8.61
C SER A 162 14.68 8.55 -7.70
N ILE A 163 15.24 9.19 -6.67
CA ILE A 163 14.50 10.07 -5.77
C ILE A 163 14.84 11.52 -6.12
N ILE A 164 13.85 12.30 -6.53
CA ILE A 164 13.98 13.73 -6.79
C ILE A 164 13.32 14.46 -5.63
N PHE A 165 14.11 15.23 -4.88
CA PHE A 165 13.62 16.15 -3.87
C PHE A 165 13.63 17.55 -4.47
N SER A 166 12.51 18.24 -4.45
CA SER A 166 12.38 19.64 -4.91
C SER A 166 11.86 20.52 -3.80
#